data_7c8814d10f08e222f832c40982ae7c2f
#
_entry.id   7c8814d10f08e222f832c40982ae7c2f
#
_cell.length_a   1.000
_cell.length_b   1.000
_cell.length_c   1.000
_cell.angle_alpha   90.00
_cell.angle_beta   90.00
_cell.angle_gamma   90.00
#
_symmetry.space_group_name_H-M   'P 1'
#
loop_
_entity.id
_entity.type
_entity.pdbx_description
1 polymer ?
#
loop_
_entity_poly.entity_id
_entity_poly.type
_entity_poly.pdbx_seq_one_letter_code
_entity_poly.pdbx_strand_id
1 'polypeptide(L)'
;MAYKESYAGRINRKLNKKLHVVEVAAGRQKADLVLKNATYVNVFCNQLSRGDIAVAEGLIAGMGGHYEGEVEVDMSGKLVLPGFVDAHIHLESSLVSPKEFAKAVLPHGTTTVITDPHEIANVMGTDGIEYMLQATEDLPVDVRFMLPSCVPATPLDESGANLDYRAIDSFYDHPRVQGLAEMMNFVGTINGDPQVVEKIVASQAHHKKIDGHAPDLVGNDLNAYIAAGMYSDHECHDLNDAIAKLQRGQFIMIREGTAARNLEALVPLLCDKYVERCMFCTDDKHPNDLLEKGHIDYIVKKAISLGADPITAIKAALSLIHISEPTR
;
A
#
# COMPACT_ATOMS: atom_id res chain seq x y z
N MET A 1 25.98 -6.58 -22.49
CA MET A 1 26.49 -6.22 -21.14
C MET A 1 26.11 -4.78 -20.86
N ALA A 2 25.14 -4.54 -20.01
CA ALA A 2 24.84 -3.18 -19.57
C ALA A 2 26.02 -2.67 -18.72
N TYR A 3 26.58 -1.53 -19.07
CA TYR A 3 27.67 -0.89 -18.34
C TYR A 3 27.18 -0.54 -16.93
N LYS A 4 27.68 -1.22 -15.91
CA LYS A 4 27.31 -0.92 -14.53
C LYS A 4 27.88 0.46 -14.18
N GLU A 5 27.00 1.47 -14.00
CA GLU A 5 27.39 2.83 -13.64
C GLU A 5 28.26 2.82 -12.37
N SER A 6 29.34 3.60 -12.34
CA SER A 6 30.20 3.72 -11.17
C SER A 6 29.45 4.35 -9.98
N TYR A 7 29.93 4.09 -8.76
CA TYR A 7 29.35 4.71 -7.54
C TYR A 7 29.37 6.25 -7.62
N ALA A 8 30.48 6.84 -8.08
CA ALA A 8 30.60 8.28 -8.29
C ALA A 8 29.59 8.79 -9.34
N GLY A 9 29.39 8.08 -10.43
CA GLY A 9 28.39 8.42 -11.45
C GLY A 9 26.98 8.45 -10.87
N ARG A 10 26.63 7.43 -10.07
CA ARG A 10 25.31 7.39 -9.38
C ARG A 10 25.11 8.56 -8.42
N ILE A 11 26.14 8.91 -7.64
CA ILE A 11 26.05 10.06 -6.72
C ILE A 11 25.87 11.36 -7.50
N ASN A 12 26.66 11.59 -8.56
CA ASN A 12 26.54 12.79 -9.38
C ASN A 12 25.17 12.92 -10.05
N ARG A 13 24.63 11.84 -10.56
CA ARG A 13 23.28 11.85 -11.15
C ARG A 13 22.21 12.18 -10.08
N LYS A 14 22.29 11.55 -8.90
CA LYS A 14 21.38 11.84 -7.78
C LYS A 14 21.52 13.29 -7.29
N LEU A 15 22.75 13.80 -7.25
CA LEU A 15 23.02 15.18 -6.88
C LEU A 15 22.37 16.17 -7.85
N ASN A 16 22.59 15.99 -9.16
CA ASN A 16 22.02 16.87 -10.18
C ASN A 16 20.48 16.88 -10.12
N LYS A 17 19.85 15.71 -10.00
CA LYS A 17 18.40 15.60 -9.81
C LYS A 17 17.93 16.33 -8.55
N LYS A 18 18.63 16.15 -7.43
CA LYS A 18 18.28 16.81 -6.17
C LYS A 18 18.45 18.32 -6.27
N LEU A 19 19.51 18.80 -6.91
CA LEU A 19 19.72 20.23 -7.15
C LEU A 19 18.61 20.82 -8.02
N HIS A 20 18.22 20.13 -9.11
CA HIS A 20 17.11 20.57 -9.94
C HIS A 20 15.80 20.70 -9.14
N VAL A 21 15.43 19.68 -8.35
CA VAL A 21 14.26 19.77 -7.46
C VAL A 21 14.34 20.96 -6.51
N VAL A 22 15.51 21.23 -5.92
CA VAL A 22 15.72 22.37 -5.00
C VAL A 22 15.57 23.70 -5.72
N GLU A 23 16.15 23.86 -6.92
CA GLU A 23 16.04 25.08 -7.73
C GLU A 23 14.60 25.38 -8.16
N VAL A 24 13.85 24.33 -8.57
CA VAL A 24 12.42 24.44 -8.90
C VAL A 24 11.62 24.81 -7.66
N ALA A 25 11.84 24.12 -6.53
CA ALA A 25 11.16 24.40 -5.26
C ALA A 25 11.33 25.85 -4.80
N ALA A 26 12.52 26.42 -5.04
CA ALA A 26 12.86 27.81 -4.73
C ALA A 26 12.38 28.82 -5.80
N GLY A 27 11.72 28.38 -6.86
CA GLY A 27 11.23 29.23 -7.94
C GLY A 27 12.32 29.83 -8.85
N ARG A 28 13.53 29.26 -8.85
CA ARG A 28 14.66 29.73 -9.65
C ARG A 28 14.80 29.05 -11.01
N GLN A 29 14.18 27.88 -11.15
CA GLN A 29 14.12 27.13 -12.42
C GLN A 29 12.69 26.70 -12.68
N LYS A 30 12.38 26.47 -13.96
CA LYS A 30 11.10 25.91 -14.38
C LYS A 30 10.96 24.47 -13.93
N ALA A 31 9.74 24.11 -13.56
CA ALA A 31 9.35 22.74 -13.26
C ALA A 31 9.14 21.93 -14.54
N ASP A 32 9.23 20.61 -14.48
CA ASP A 32 8.87 19.73 -15.59
C ASP A 32 7.35 19.86 -15.89
N LEU A 33 6.54 19.95 -14.84
CA LEU A 33 5.10 20.11 -14.90
C LEU A 33 4.62 21.04 -13.77
N VAL A 34 3.69 21.94 -14.10
CA VAL A 34 2.96 22.72 -13.09
C VAL A 34 1.45 22.50 -13.26
N LEU A 35 0.81 22.12 -12.18
CA LEU A 35 -0.65 22.16 -12.06
C LEU A 35 -1.03 23.54 -11.54
N LYS A 36 -1.54 24.39 -12.47
CA LYS A 36 -1.86 25.80 -12.19
C LYS A 36 -3.21 25.94 -11.51
N ASN A 37 -3.34 26.91 -10.62
CA ASN A 37 -4.61 27.29 -9.99
C ASN A 37 -5.32 26.13 -9.26
N ALA A 38 -4.56 25.18 -8.73
CA ALA A 38 -5.12 23.99 -8.10
C ALA A 38 -5.80 24.34 -6.76
N THR A 39 -6.97 23.74 -6.52
CA THR A 39 -7.47 23.51 -5.17
C THR A 39 -7.09 22.07 -4.81
N TYR A 40 -6.30 21.87 -3.77
CA TYR A 40 -5.78 20.54 -3.44
C TYR A 40 -6.04 20.14 -1.98
N VAL A 41 -6.18 18.82 -1.77
CA VAL A 41 -6.31 18.26 -0.43
C VAL A 41 -4.91 18.17 0.19
N ASN A 42 -4.67 19.01 1.20
CA ASN A 42 -3.46 18.93 2.01
C ASN A 42 -3.67 17.94 3.15
N VAL A 43 -3.24 16.70 2.94
CA VAL A 43 -3.41 15.59 3.89
C VAL A 43 -2.49 15.68 5.11
N PHE A 44 -1.48 16.54 5.08
CA PHE A 44 -0.60 16.77 6.24
C PHE A 44 -1.26 17.59 7.34
N CYS A 45 -2.21 18.45 6.99
CA CYS A 45 -2.92 19.33 7.93
C CYS A 45 -4.46 19.25 7.79
N ASN A 46 -4.96 18.22 7.10
CA ASN A 46 -6.39 17.93 6.94
C ASN A 46 -7.22 19.14 6.46
N GLN A 47 -6.75 19.83 5.42
CA GLN A 47 -7.45 21.00 4.90
C GLN A 47 -7.35 21.12 3.37
N LEU A 48 -8.24 21.93 2.80
CA LEU A 48 -8.11 22.37 1.41
C LEU A 48 -7.14 23.56 1.34
N SER A 49 -6.23 23.50 0.40
CA SER A 49 -5.28 24.57 0.08
C SER A 49 -5.38 24.97 -1.37
N ARG A 50 -4.88 26.17 -1.72
CA ARG A 50 -4.90 26.68 -3.10
C ARG A 50 -3.52 27.16 -3.51
N GLY A 51 -3.20 26.98 -4.79
CA GLY A 51 -1.96 27.44 -5.41
C GLY A 51 -1.51 26.49 -6.50
N ASP A 52 -0.33 26.76 -7.06
CA ASP A 52 0.28 25.88 -8.04
C ASP A 52 0.93 24.67 -7.35
N ILE A 53 1.00 23.56 -8.06
CA ILE A 53 1.77 22.37 -7.65
C ILE A 53 2.85 22.16 -8.71
N ALA A 54 4.11 22.29 -8.32
CA ALA A 54 5.27 22.10 -9.19
C ALA A 54 5.84 20.70 -9.04
N VAL A 55 6.10 20.04 -10.16
CA VAL A 55 6.72 18.70 -10.23
C VAL A 55 8.04 18.80 -10.96
N ALA A 56 9.09 18.24 -10.39
CA ALA A 56 10.41 18.11 -10.99
C ALA A 56 11.02 16.74 -10.68
N GLU A 57 11.64 16.10 -11.66
CA GLU A 57 12.27 14.78 -11.53
C GLU A 57 11.30 13.70 -10.95
N GLY A 58 10.01 13.80 -11.25
CA GLY A 58 8.98 12.90 -10.75
C GLY A 58 8.58 13.13 -9.28
N LEU A 59 9.01 14.23 -8.67
CA LEU A 59 8.70 14.60 -7.28
C LEU A 59 7.89 15.89 -7.23
N ILE A 60 7.00 16.02 -6.26
CA ILE A 60 6.39 17.31 -5.92
C ILE A 60 7.49 18.19 -5.34
N ALA A 61 7.95 19.18 -6.11
CA ALA A 61 8.98 20.11 -5.72
C ALA A 61 8.44 21.23 -4.84
N GLY A 62 7.21 21.69 -5.10
CA GLY A 62 6.60 22.77 -4.32
C GLY A 62 5.10 22.85 -4.48
N MET A 63 4.43 23.44 -3.49
CA MET A 63 2.99 23.64 -3.43
C MET A 63 2.65 25.02 -2.87
N GLY A 64 1.57 25.62 -3.36
CA GLY A 64 1.00 26.87 -2.81
C GLY A 64 1.65 28.17 -3.27
N GLY A 65 2.77 28.11 -4.00
CA GLY A 65 3.42 29.26 -4.62
C GLY A 65 2.95 29.55 -6.04
N HIS A 66 3.72 30.37 -6.74
CA HIS A 66 3.62 30.53 -8.18
C HIS A 66 4.87 29.92 -8.83
N TYR A 67 4.65 29.03 -9.76
CA TYR A 67 5.71 28.30 -10.46
C TYR A 67 5.52 28.43 -11.98
N GLU A 68 6.64 28.43 -12.70
CA GLU A 68 6.66 28.26 -14.15
C GLU A 68 7.02 26.81 -14.49
N GLY A 69 6.39 26.23 -15.50
CA GLY A 69 6.65 24.87 -15.96
C GLY A 69 6.98 24.79 -17.44
N GLU A 70 7.68 23.72 -17.83
CA GLU A 70 7.79 23.36 -19.26
C GLU A 70 6.42 22.90 -19.79
N VAL A 71 5.66 22.22 -18.95
CA VAL A 71 4.25 21.89 -19.20
C VAL A 71 3.41 22.50 -18.09
N GLU A 72 2.36 23.23 -18.46
CA GLU A 72 1.42 23.82 -17.52
C GLU A 72 0.00 23.32 -17.81
N VAL A 73 -0.70 22.88 -16.75
CA VAL A 73 -2.07 22.40 -16.84
C VAL A 73 -2.94 23.21 -15.89
N ASP A 74 -3.95 23.88 -16.44
CA ASP A 74 -4.90 24.65 -15.63
C ASP A 74 -5.87 23.70 -14.90
N MET A 75 -5.85 23.79 -13.58
CA MET A 75 -6.69 23.01 -12.65
C MET A 75 -7.82 23.82 -12.05
N SER A 76 -8.13 24.99 -12.63
CA SER A 76 -9.23 25.83 -12.15
C SER A 76 -10.55 25.06 -12.07
N GLY A 77 -11.21 25.14 -10.90
CA GLY A 77 -12.46 24.43 -10.63
C GLY A 77 -12.35 22.93 -10.36
N LYS A 78 -11.13 22.38 -10.35
CA LYS A 78 -10.87 20.97 -10.02
C LYS A 78 -10.27 20.83 -8.63
N LEU A 79 -10.58 19.69 -8.00
CA LEU A 79 -9.94 19.27 -6.76
C LEU A 79 -8.80 18.30 -7.12
N VAL A 80 -7.60 18.63 -6.66
CA VAL A 80 -6.41 17.78 -6.83
C VAL A 80 -6.10 17.06 -5.53
N LEU A 81 -5.83 15.78 -5.63
CA LEU A 81 -5.42 14.94 -4.51
C LEU A 81 -4.35 13.95 -4.96
N PRO A 82 -3.56 13.40 -4.02
CA PRO A 82 -2.64 12.31 -4.35
C PRO A 82 -3.37 11.11 -4.93
N GLY A 83 -2.70 10.32 -5.76
CA GLY A 83 -3.26 9.06 -6.24
C GLY A 83 -3.53 8.10 -5.07
N PHE A 84 -4.62 7.36 -5.17
CA PHE A 84 -5.02 6.41 -4.13
C PHE A 84 -4.10 5.20 -4.06
N VAL A 85 -3.99 4.66 -2.86
CA VAL A 85 -3.22 3.46 -2.54
C VAL A 85 -4.17 2.39 -2.01
N ASP A 86 -4.10 1.19 -2.58
CA ASP A 86 -4.71 0.01 -1.98
C ASP A 86 -3.69 -0.66 -1.05
N ALA A 87 -4.02 -0.72 0.24
CA ALA A 87 -3.08 -1.16 1.25
C ALA A 87 -2.90 -2.67 1.31
N HIS A 88 -3.83 -3.44 0.76
CA HIS A 88 -3.77 -4.90 0.71
C HIS A 88 -4.74 -5.44 -0.35
N ILE A 89 -4.21 -6.19 -1.30
CA ILE A 89 -4.98 -6.81 -2.38
C ILE A 89 -4.32 -8.11 -2.85
N HIS A 90 -5.16 -9.05 -3.30
CA HIS A 90 -4.75 -10.20 -4.10
C HIS A 90 -5.08 -9.91 -5.57
N LEU A 91 -4.06 -9.65 -6.40
CA LEU A 91 -4.28 -9.34 -7.82
C LEU A 91 -4.95 -10.50 -8.55
N GLU A 92 -4.69 -11.71 -8.12
CA GLU A 92 -5.26 -12.94 -8.64
C GLU A 92 -6.78 -12.99 -8.53
N SER A 93 -7.33 -12.47 -7.43
CA SER A 93 -8.78 -12.39 -7.19
C SER A 93 -9.51 -11.46 -8.17
N SER A 94 -8.75 -10.60 -8.87
CA SER A 94 -9.33 -9.81 -9.98
C SER A 94 -9.66 -10.64 -11.22
N LEU A 95 -9.17 -11.89 -11.31
CA LEU A 95 -9.39 -12.84 -12.39
C LEU A 95 -8.99 -12.32 -13.78
N VAL A 96 -8.14 -11.29 -13.82
CA VAL A 96 -7.60 -10.72 -15.05
C VAL A 96 -6.08 -10.59 -14.95
N SER A 97 -5.41 -10.40 -16.09
CA SER A 97 -3.96 -10.17 -16.04
C SER A 97 -3.62 -8.85 -15.33
N PRO A 98 -2.43 -8.70 -14.73
CA PRO A 98 -2.02 -7.46 -14.08
C PRO A 98 -2.13 -6.21 -14.98
N LYS A 99 -1.92 -6.37 -16.30
CA LYS A 99 -2.10 -5.29 -17.28
C LYS A 99 -3.56 -4.85 -17.41
N GLU A 100 -4.50 -5.77 -17.44
CA GLU A 100 -5.93 -5.44 -17.52
C GLU A 100 -6.45 -4.89 -16.17
N PHE A 101 -5.94 -5.41 -15.06
CA PHE A 101 -6.17 -4.82 -13.74
C PHE A 101 -5.74 -3.35 -13.68
N ALA A 102 -4.52 -3.02 -14.12
CA ALA A 102 -4.03 -1.65 -14.14
C ALA A 102 -4.95 -0.73 -14.96
N LYS A 103 -5.45 -1.18 -16.12
CA LYS A 103 -6.42 -0.42 -16.93
C LYS A 103 -7.75 -0.19 -16.21
N ALA A 104 -8.18 -1.16 -15.40
CA ALA A 104 -9.43 -1.07 -14.65
C ALA A 104 -9.33 -0.06 -13.50
N VAL A 105 -8.21 -0.03 -12.76
CA VAL A 105 -8.11 0.76 -11.52
C VAL A 105 -7.61 2.20 -11.72
N LEU A 106 -6.81 2.47 -12.76
CA LEU A 106 -6.28 3.82 -13.03
C LEU A 106 -7.37 4.88 -13.23
N PRO A 107 -8.46 4.64 -13.98
CA PRO A 107 -9.55 5.61 -14.13
C PRO A 107 -10.24 5.96 -12.81
N HIS A 108 -10.10 5.08 -11.79
CA HIS A 108 -10.59 5.28 -10.43
C HIS A 108 -9.59 5.98 -9.51
N GLY A 109 -8.44 6.41 -10.06
CA GLY A 109 -7.44 7.17 -9.32
C GLY A 109 -6.51 6.34 -8.44
N THR A 110 -6.57 5.01 -8.49
CA THR A 110 -5.61 4.15 -7.78
C THR A 110 -4.32 4.09 -8.57
N THR A 111 -3.22 4.53 -7.96
CA THR A 111 -1.89 4.60 -8.56
C THR A 111 -0.89 3.64 -7.97
N THR A 112 -1.20 3.09 -6.79
CA THR A 112 -0.33 2.15 -6.08
C THR A 112 -1.17 1.06 -5.44
N VAL A 113 -0.67 -0.17 -5.47
CA VAL A 113 -1.26 -1.31 -4.74
C VAL A 113 -0.18 -2.10 -4.02
N ILE A 114 -0.52 -2.61 -2.84
CA ILE A 114 0.31 -3.53 -2.06
C ILE A 114 -0.31 -4.91 -2.19
N THR A 115 0.34 -5.81 -2.93
CA THR A 115 -0.22 -7.13 -3.22
C THR A 115 0.50 -8.25 -2.48
N ASP A 116 -0.26 -9.25 -2.07
CA ASP A 116 0.22 -10.54 -1.61
C ASP A 116 -0.11 -11.61 -2.66
N PRO A 117 0.87 -12.16 -3.38
CA PRO A 117 0.64 -13.15 -4.42
C PRO A 117 0.58 -14.59 -3.87
N HIS A 118 -0.07 -14.81 -2.71
CA HIS A 118 -0.06 -16.15 -2.10
C HIS A 118 -0.90 -17.18 -2.87
N GLU A 119 -1.92 -16.76 -3.60
CA GLU A 119 -2.78 -17.67 -4.36
C GLU A 119 -2.00 -18.32 -5.50
N ILE A 120 -1.30 -17.52 -6.32
CA ILE A 120 -0.45 -18.09 -7.37
C ILE A 120 0.75 -18.84 -6.77
N ALA A 121 1.26 -18.40 -5.62
CA ALA A 121 2.34 -19.09 -4.92
C ALA A 121 1.90 -20.46 -4.40
N ASN A 122 0.64 -20.63 -3.98
CA ASN A 122 0.08 -21.94 -3.63
C ASN A 122 0.03 -22.90 -4.82
N VAL A 123 -0.05 -22.40 -6.05
CA VAL A 123 -0.09 -23.21 -7.27
C VAL A 123 1.31 -23.47 -7.84
N MET A 124 2.14 -22.43 -7.92
CA MET A 124 3.41 -22.42 -8.67
C MET A 124 4.64 -22.17 -7.79
N GLY A 125 4.48 -22.00 -6.48
CA GLY A 125 5.61 -21.71 -5.59
C GLY A 125 6.29 -20.38 -5.92
N THR A 126 7.60 -20.38 -5.85
CA THR A 126 8.44 -19.21 -6.16
C THR A 126 8.33 -18.74 -7.62
N ASP A 127 8.06 -19.65 -8.56
CA ASP A 127 7.85 -19.28 -9.97
C ASP A 127 6.61 -18.38 -10.14
N GLY A 128 5.58 -18.60 -9.30
CA GLY A 128 4.40 -17.73 -9.25
C GLY A 128 4.73 -16.32 -8.76
N ILE A 129 5.56 -16.20 -7.72
CA ILE A 129 6.04 -14.89 -7.22
C ILE A 129 6.86 -14.18 -8.30
N GLU A 130 7.79 -14.89 -8.95
CA GLU A 130 8.61 -14.35 -10.03
C GLU A 130 7.75 -13.88 -11.21
N TYR A 131 6.76 -14.69 -11.62
CA TYR A 131 5.81 -14.32 -12.66
C TYR A 131 5.08 -13.01 -12.32
N MET A 132 4.56 -12.86 -11.11
CA MET A 132 3.83 -11.65 -10.70
C MET A 132 4.74 -10.43 -10.67
N LEU A 133 5.98 -10.58 -10.20
CA LEU A 133 6.98 -9.52 -10.26
C LEU A 133 7.26 -9.07 -11.70
N GLN A 134 7.44 -10.01 -12.64
CA GLN A 134 7.70 -9.70 -14.05
C GLN A 134 6.45 -9.14 -14.76
N ALA A 135 5.28 -9.75 -14.55
CA ALA A 135 4.03 -9.34 -15.21
C ALA A 135 3.53 -7.93 -14.78
N THR A 136 4.04 -7.43 -13.67
CA THR A 136 3.73 -6.08 -13.15
C THR A 136 4.85 -5.07 -13.39
N GLU A 137 5.93 -5.44 -14.07
CA GLU A 137 6.96 -4.51 -14.50
C GLU A 137 6.40 -3.58 -15.58
N ASP A 138 6.84 -2.33 -15.60
CA ASP A 138 6.41 -1.31 -16.57
C ASP A 138 4.90 -1.00 -16.63
N LEU A 139 4.14 -1.37 -15.60
CA LEU A 139 2.74 -0.94 -15.50
C LEU A 139 2.66 0.53 -15.04
N PRO A 140 1.62 1.25 -15.47
CA PRO A 140 1.38 2.62 -15.00
C PRO A 140 0.84 2.70 -13.56
N VAL A 141 0.61 1.57 -12.90
CA VAL A 141 0.32 1.43 -11.46
C VAL A 141 1.56 0.89 -10.77
N ASP A 142 1.98 1.51 -9.65
CA ASP A 142 3.08 1.02 -8.84
C ASP A 142 2.61 -0.20 -8.02
N VAL A 143 3.06 -1.38 -8.41
CA VAL A 143 2.72 -2.63 -7.72
C VAL A 143 3.85 -3.00 -6.76
N ARG A 144 3.55 -2.98 -5.46
CA ARG A 144 4.44 -3.39 -4.38
C ARG A 144 4.02 -4.74 -3.83
N PHE A 145 4.97 -5.50 -3.35
CA PHE A 145 4.77 -6.89 -2.96
C PHE A 145 5.05 -7.09 -1.47
N MET A 146 4.14 -7.80 -0.84
CA MET A 146 4.42 -8.52 0.40
C MET A 146 4.63 -9.98 0.04
N LEU A 147 5.68 -10.61 0.55
CA LEU A 147 5.96 -12.03 0.24
C LEU A 147 5.02 -12.94 1.00
N PRO A 148 4.48 -13.99 0.37
CA PRO A 148 3.57 -14.92 1.03
C PRO A 148 4.12 -15.52 2.33
N SER A 149 3.41 -15.33 3.42
CA SER A 149 3.78 -15.86 4.73
C SER A 149 3.39 -17.32 4.90
N CYS A 150 2.28 -17.71 4.30
CA CYS A 150 1.59 -18.97 4.54
C CYS A 150 1.26 -19.68 3.22
N VAL A 151 2.19 -20.51 2.74
CA VAL A 151 2.01 -21.39 1.59
C VAL A 151 2.50 -22.79 1.95
N PRO A 152 1.58 -23.70 2.28
CA PRO A 152 0.14 -23.52 2.51
C PRO A 152 -0.19 -22.66 3.75
N ALA A 153 -1.46 -22.28 3.90
CA ALA A 153 -1.92 -21.47 5.04
C ALA A 153 -1.76 -22.23 6.36
N THR A 154 -2.09 -23.52 6.37
CA THR A 154 -1.89 -24.43 7.51
C THR A 154 -1.30 -25.75 7.04
N PRO A 155 -0.72 -26.57 7.97
CA PRO A 155 -0.24 -27.92 7.62
C PRO A 155 -1.35 -28.89 7.18
N LEU A 156 -2.61 -28.51 7.33
CA LEU A 156 -3.78 -29.32 6.95
C LEU A 156 -4.24 -29.04 5.53
N ASP A 157 -3.75 -27.97 4.91
CA ASP A 157 -4.15 -27.56 3.57
C ASP A 157 -3.32 -28.27 2.50
N GLU A 158 -3.98 -28.68 1.42
CA GLU A 158 -3.31 -29.13 0.20
C GLU A 158 -2.83 -27.92 -0.61
N SER A 159 -1.59 -27.97 -1.08
CA SER A 159 -0.99 -26.90 -1.88
C SER A 159 -0.08 -27.48 -2.96
N GLY A 160 0.05 -26.78 -4.08
CA GLY A 160 1.01 -27.11 -5.13
C GLY A 160 2.45 -26.83 -4.75
N ALA A 161 2.67 -26.06 -3.69
CA ALA A 161 4.01 -25.72 -3.19
C ALA A 161 4.02 -25.61 -1.66
N ASN A 162 5.22 -25.73 -1.07
CA ASN A 162 5.46 -25.40 0.32
C ASN A 162 6.65 -24.45 0.39
N LEU A 163 6.41 -23.22 0.88
CA LEU A 163 7.42 -22.18 0.94
C LEU A 163 7.89 -21.98 2.41
N ASP A 164 9.09 -22.42 2.69
CA ASP A 164 9.81 -22.05 3.92
C ASP A 164 10.46 -20.66 3.78
N TYR A 165 11.12 -20.15 4.82
CA TYR A 165 11.78 -18.86 4.76
C TYR A 165 12.90 -18.81 3.72
N ARG A 166 13.62 -19.93 3.47
CA ARG A 166 14.73 -20.00 2.50
C ARG A 166 14.26 -19.83 1.07
N ALA A 167 13.05 -20.33 0.78
CA ALA A 167 12.46 -20.22 -0.54
C ALA A 167 12.16 -18.76 -0.92
N ILE A 168 11.81 -17.93 0.05
CA ILE A 168 11.41 -16.52 -0.19
C ILE A 168 12.51 -15.50 0.15
N ASP A 169 13.58 -15.89 0.85
CA ASP A 169 14.58 -14.98 1.41
C ASP A 169 15.23 -14.07 0.37
N SER A 170 15.60 -14.62 -0.78
CA SER A 170 16.25 -13.86 -1.86
C SER A 170 15.37 -12.80 -2.50
N PHE A 171 14.05 -12.91 -2.38
CA PHE A 171 13.13 -11.91 -2.92
C PHE A 171 13.10 -10.61 -2.11
N TYR A 172 13.54 -10.62 -0.84
CA TYR A 172 13.62 -9.39 -0.03
C TYR A 172 14.59 -8.35 -0.61
N ASP A 173 15.55 -8.75 -1.42
CA ASP A 173 16.44 -7.84 -2.12
C ASP A 173 15.78 -7.11 -3.30
N HIS A 174 14.61 -7.57 -3.75
CA HIS A 174 13.90 -6.94 -4.85
C HIS A 174 13.31 -5.58 -4.40
N PRO A 175 13.53 -4.48 -5.16
CA PRO A 175 13.17 -3.12 -4.73
C PRO A 175 11.66 -2.89 -4.53
N ARG A 176 10.81 -3.72 -5.13
CA ARG A 176 9.35 -3.66 -4.98
C ARG A 176 8.83 -4.54 -3.84
N VAL A 177 9.66 -5.34 -3.18
CA VAL A 177 9.26 -6.15 -2.02
C VAL A 177 9.36 -5.33 -0.75
N GLN A 178 8.23 -5.18 -0.06
CA GLN A 178 8.09 -4.34 1.12
C GLN A 178 8.12 -5.13 2.43
N GLY A 179 7.70 -6.39 2.42
CA GLY A 179 7.59 -7.15 3.65
C GLY A 179 7.14 -8.59 3.46
N LEU A 180 6.74 -9.18 4.57
CA LEU A 180 6.05 -10.47 4.66
C LEU A 180 4.55 -10.20 4.73
N ALA A 181 3.79 -10.89 3.91
CA ALA A 181 2.36 -10.74 3.78
C ALA A 181 1.60 -11.27 5.00
N GLU A 182 0.30 -11.14 4.94
CA GLU A 182 -0.62 -11.51 6.00
C GLU A 182 -0.29 -12.86 6.67
N MET A 183 -0.06 -12.81 7.97
CA MET A 183 0.28 -13.99 8.77
C MET A 183 -0.99 -14.74 9.17
N MET A 184 -1.56 -15.50 8.23
CA MET A 184 -2.79 -16.30 8.45
C MET A 184 -2.60 -17.39 9.49
N ASN A 185 -1.38 -17.95 9.64
CA ASN A 185 -1.11 -18.93 10.68
C ASN A 185 -0.86 -18.25 12.02
N PHE A 186 -1.88 -17.52 12.53
CA PHE A 186 -1.79 -16.88 13.84
C PHE A 186 -1.70 -17.90 14.97
N VAL A 187 -2.31 -19.09 14.82
CA VAL A 187 -2.19 -20.19 15.80
C VAL A 187 -0.75 -20.66 15.93
N GLY A 188 -0.05 -20.89 14.82
CA GLY A 188 1.37 -21.23 14.83
C GLY A 188 2.23 -20.10 15.42
N THR A 189 1.88 -18.84 15.12
CA THR A 189 2.58 -17.68 15.65
C THR A 189 2.50 -17.60 17.17
N ILE A 190 1.30 -17.67 17.75
CA ILE A 190 1.10 -17.57 19.22
C ILE A 190 1.67 -18.77 19.99
N ASN A 191 1.75 -19.93 19.35
CA ASN A 191 2.33 -21.13 19.94
C ASN A 191 3.84 -21.27 19.69
N GLY A 192 4.45 -20.34 18.95
CA GLY A 192 5.88 -20.34 18.66
C GLY A 192 6.31 -21.46 17.71
N ASP A 193 5.49 -21.81 16.72
CA ASP A 193 5.86 -22.79 15.70
C ASP A 193 7.15 -22.37 15.01
N PRO A 194 8.20 -23.21 15.04
CA PRO A 194 9.51 -22.87 14.50
C PRO A 194 9.46 -22.43 13.01
N GLN A 195 8.65 -23.09 12.18
CA GLN A 195 8.57 -22.76 10.75
C GLN A 195 7.92 -21.38 10.51
N VAL A 196 6.95 -21.01 11.33
CA VAL A 196 6.33 -19.69 11.28
C VAL A 196 7.29 -18.63 11.81
N VAL A 197 7.91 -18.87 12.97
CA VAL A 197 8.83 -17.93 13.61
C VAL A 197 10.08 -17.69 12.75
N GLU A 198 10.61 -18.71 12.07
CA GLU A 198 11.72 -18.55 11.12
C GLU A 198 11.41 -17.54 10.00
N LYS A 199 10.21 -17.55 9.41
CA LYS A 199 9.79 -16.57 8.41
C LYS A 199 9.69 -15.17 8.98
N ILE A 200 9.14 -15.04 10.18
CA ILE A 200 9.04 -13.76 10.89
C ILE A 200 10.45 -13.18 11.12
N VAL A 201 11.37 -13.96 11.66
CA VAL A 201 12.74 -13.54 11.96
C VAL A 201 13.50 -13.18 10.66
N ALA A 202 13.34 -13.97 9.60
CA ALA A 202 13.95 -13.68 8.31
C ALA A 202 13.48 -12.32 7.76
N SER A 203 12.17 -12.03 7.77
CA SER A 203 11.64 -10.74 7.36
C SER A 203 12.20 -9.59 8.21
N GLN A 204 12.27 -9.76 9.53
CA GLN A 204 12.84 -8.78 10.45
C GLN A 204 14.34 -8.56 10.22
N ALA A 205 15.11 -9.58 9.85
CA ALA A 205 16.53 -9.47 9.52
C ALA A 205 16.76 -8.61 8.27
N HIS A 206 15.83 -8.61 7.33
CA HIS A 206 15.80 -7.71 6.17
C HIS A 206 15.18 -6.33 6.47
N HIS A 207 14.88 -6.02 7.73
CA HIS A 207 14.21 -4.78 8.15
C HIS A 207 12.86 -4.54 7.45
N LYS A 208 12.14 -5.62 7.16
CA LYS A 208 10.85 -5.60 6.47
C LYS A 208 9.70 -5.70 7.47
N LYS A 209 8.55 -5.18 7.07
CA LYS A 209 7.31 -5.25 7.86
C LYS A 209 6.61 -6.58 7.66
N ILE A 210 5.70 -6.90 8.58
CA ILE A 210 4.92 -8.12 8.54
C ILE A 210 3.46 -7.75 8.70
N ASP A 211 2.64 -8.06 7.72
CA ASP A 211 1.21 -7.86 7.80
C ASP A 211 0.53 -8.99 8.59
N GLY A 212 -0.57 -8.67 9.22
CA GLY A 212 -1.33 -9.59 10.05
C GLY A 212 -2.68 -9.97 9.44
N HIS A 213 -3.16 -11.10 9.94
CA HIS A 213 -4.45 -11.70 9.64
C HIS A 213 -4.89 -12.49 10.88
N ALA A 214 -5.60 -11.84 11.78
CA ALA A 214 -5.93 -12.46 13.08
C ALA A 214 -7.37 -12.12 13.50
N PRO A 215 -8.37 -12.77 12.88
CA PRO A 215 -9.76 -12.58 13.28
C PRO A 215 -9.96 -13.04 14.72
N ASP A 216 -10.72 -12.28 15.49
CA ASP A 216 -11.17 -12.60 16.86
C ASP A 216 -10.05 -12.86 17.90
N LEU A 217 -8.81 -12.50 17.59
CA LEU A 217 -7.69 -12.71 18.51
C LEU A 217 -7.70 -11.66 19.62
N VAL A 218 -7.75 -12.08 20.87
CA VAL A 218 -7.91 -11.19 22.02
C VAL A 218 -6.92 -11.52 23.16
N GLY A 219 -6.84 -10.64 24.14
CA GLY A 219 -6.10 -10.88 25.38
C GLY A 219 -4.61 -11.13 25.17
N ASN A 220 -4.09 -12.17 25.82
CA ASN A 220 -2.68 -12.54 25.75
C ASN A 220 -2.27 -13.10 24.39
N ASP A 221 -3.17 -13.77 23.70
CA ASP A 221 -2.90 -14.30 22.36
C ASP A 221 -2.71 -13.15 21.35
N LEU A 222 -3.52 -12.10 21.42
CA LEU A 222 -3.29 -10.89 20.65
C LEU A 222 -1.96 -10.22 21.02
N ASN A 223 -1.60 -10.17 22.30
CA ASN A 223 -0.30 -9.64 22.72
C ASN A 223 0.86 -10.46 22.14
N ALA A 224 0.76 -11.80 22.17
CA ALA A 224 1.77 -12.70 21.62
C ALA A 224 1.94 -12.50 20.10
N TYR A 225 0.83 -12.42 19.38
CA TYR A 225 0.83 -12.17 17.94
C TYR A 225 1.50 -10.84 17.58
N ILE A 226 1.12 -9.75 18.26
CA ILE A 226 1.74 -8.43 18.04
C ILE A 226 3.21 -8.42 18.45
N ALA A 227 3.56 -9.05 19.56
CA ALA A 227 4.95 -9.15 20.04
C ALA A 227 5.85 -9.93 19.08
N ALA A 228 5.30 -10.88 18.31
CA ALA A 228 6.03 -11.57 17.26
C ALA A 228 6.36 -10.64 16.08
N GLY A 229 5.65 -9.52 15.91
CA GLY A 229 6.01 -8.48 14.95
C GLY A 229 4.93 -8.10 13.94
N MET A 230 3.69 -8.58 14.10
CA MET A 230 2.58 -8.25 13.21
C MET A 230 2.19 -6.78 13.34
N TYR A 231 2.34 -6.06 12.24
CA TYR A 231 2.28 -4.61 12.18
C TYR A 231 0.88 -4.07 11.90
N SER A 232 0.07 -4.83 11.17
CA SER A 232 -1.27 -4.48 10.70
C SER A 232 -2.26 -5.61 10.91
N ASP A 233 -3.53 -5.34 10.64
CA ASP A 233 -4.59 -6.36 10.54
C ASP A 233 -5.75 -5.83 9.68
N HIS A 234 -6.39 -6.70 8.90
CA HIS A 234 -7.55 -6.37 8.06
C HIS A 234 -8.79 -7.23 8.39
N GLU A 235 -8.67 -8.15 9.36
CA GLU A 235 -9.71 -9.10 9.72
C GLU A 235 -10.61 -8.66 10.88
N CYS A 236 -10.56 -7.39 11.27
CA CYS A 236 -11.43 -6.89 12.32
C CYS A 236 -12.91 -6.94 11.90
N HIS A 237 -13.75 -7.61 12.69
CA HIS A 237 -15.19 -7.69 12.43
C HIS A 237 -15.98 -6.53 13.02
N ASP A 238 -15.51 -5.99 14.13
CA ASP A 238 -16.18 -4.91 14.84
C ASP A 238 -15.21 -3.86 15.39
N LEU A 239 -15.80 -2.78 15.91
CA LEU A 239 -15.05 -1.65 16.42
C LEU A 239 -14.22 -1.98 17.66
N ASN A 240 -14.68 -2.90 18.53
CA ASN A 240 -13.96 -3.24 19.76
C ASN A 240 -12.70 -4.03 19.46
N ASP A 241 -12.77 -4.99 18.54
CA ASP A 241 -11.62 -5.73 18.05
C ASP A 241 -10.58 -4.78 17.42
N ALA A 242 -11.02 -3.91 16.51
CA ALA A 242 -10.15 -2.93 15.89
C ALA A 242 -9.49 -1.98 16.92
N ILE A 243 -10.25 -1.46 17.88
CA ILE A 243 -9.70 -0.60 18.94
C ILE A 243 -8.70 -1.35 19.82
N ALA A 244 -8.97 -2.62 20.15
CA ALA A 244 -8.04 -3.43 20.94
C ALA A 244 -6.68 -3.60 20.25
N LYS A 245 -6.66 -3.79 18.92
CA LYS A 245 -5.47 -3.86 18.09
C LYS A 245 -4.76 -2.50 17.97
N LEU A 246 -5.50 -1.43 17.71
CA LEU A 246 -4.98 -0.05 17.68
C LEU A 246 -4.31 0.37 18.98
N GLN A 247 -4.90 0.04 20.13
CA GLN A 247 -4.35 0.33 21.46
C GLN A 247 -3.03 -0.39 21.71
N ARG A 248 -2.73 -1.46 20.99
CA ARG A 248 -1.47 -2.21 21.03
C ARG A 248 -0.48 -1.84 19.94
N GLY A 249 -0.84 -0.83 19.12
CA GLY A 249 0.06 -0.26 18.13
C GLY A 249 -0.06 -0.85 16.73
N GLN A 250 -0.99 -1.75 16.47
CA GLN A 250 -1.25 -2.20 15.09
C GLN A 250 -1.91 -1.11 14.26
N PHE A 251 -1.78 -1.24 12.95
CA PHE A 251 -2.55 -0.50 11.96
C PHE A 251 -3.75 -1.33 11.53
N ILE A 252 -4.85 -0.65 11.22
CA ILE A 252 -6.07 -1.30 10.76
C ILE A 252 -6.29 -0.97 9.29
N MET A 253 -6.36 -1.99 8.47
CA MET A 253 -6.77 -1.91 7.08
C MET A 253 -8.28 -2.15 7.03
N ILE A 254 -9.02 -1.09 6.71
CA ILE A 254 -10.48 -1.14 6.59
C ILE A 254 -10.82 -1.66 5.21
N ARG A 255 -11.49 -2.79 5.17
CA ARG A 255 -11.67 -3.61 3.98
C ARG A 255 -13.05 -3.43 3.33
N GLU A 256 -13.06 -3.28 1.99
CA GLU A 256 -14.29 -3.26 1.20
C GLU A 256 -14.08 -4.04 -0.12
N GLY A 257 -13.93 -5.33 0.02
CA GLY A 257 -13.77 -6.28 -1.09
C GLY A 257 -15.08 -6.71 -1.73
N THR A 258 -15.03 -7.78 -2.51
CA THR A 258 -16.22 -8.45 -3.03
C THR A 258 -16.78 -9.42 -2.01
N ALA A 259 -15.94 -10.29 -1.45
CA ALA A 259 -16.34 -11.31 -0.49
C ALA A 259 -16.39 -10.78 0.94
N ALA A 260 -15.37 -10.06 1.35
CA ALA A 260 -15.19 -9.62 2.73
C ALA A 260 -15.22 -8.09 2.86
N ARG A 261 -15.97 -7.60 3.85
CA ARG A 261 -16.24 -6.17 4.05
C ARG A 261 -16.40 -5.87 5.53
N ASN A 262 -15.71 -4.84 6.01
CA ASN A 262 -15.86 -4.36 7.37
C ASN A 262 -15.98 -2.83 7.46
N LEU A 263 -16.04 -2.12 6.31
CA LEU A 263 -16.11 -0.66 6.26
C LEU A 263 -17.25 -0.10 7.11
N GLU A 264 -18.47 -0.67 7.03
CA GLU A 264 -19.64 -0.16 7.76
C GLU A 264 -19.43 -0.23 9.28
N ALA A 265 -18.82 -1.31 9.77
CA ALA A 265 -18.52 -1.47 11.19
C ALA A 265 -17.38 -0.54 11.65
N LEU A 266 -16.41 -0.25 10.77
CA LEU A 266 -15.18 0.43 11.14
C LEU A 266 -15.11 1.91 10.73
N VAL A 267 -16.11 2.44 10.02
CA VAL A 267 -16.20 3.89 9.71
C VAL A 267 -15.96 4.79 10.94
N PRO A 268 -16.42 4.46 12.16
CA PRO A 268 -16.15 5.30 13.34
C PRO A 268 -14.66 5.47 13.68
N LEU A 269 -13.77 4.65 13.13
CA LEU A 269 -12.31 4.83 13.26
C LEU A 269 -11.77 5.99 12.40
N LEU A 270 -12.53 6.46 11.42
CA LEU A 270 -12.14 7.57 10.54
C LEU A 270 -12.40 8.90 11.29
N CYS A 271 -11.68 9.11 12.36
CA CYS A 271 -11.69 10.29 13.20
C CYS A 271 -10.27 10.67 13.60
N ASP A 272 -10.06 11.90 14.07
CA ASP A 272 -8.73 12.45 14.44
C ASP A 272 -7.92 11.53 15.36
N LYS A 273 -8.60 10.78 16.23
CA LYS A 273 -7.94 9.91 17.21
C LYS A 273 -7.26 8.69 16.58
N TYR A 274 -7.84 8.13 15.51
CA TYR A 274 -7.43 6.82 14.99
C TYR A 274 -6.98 6.83 13.53
N VAL A 275 -7.37 7.84 12.74
CA VAL A 275 -7.13 7.86 11.29
C VAL A 275 -5.68 7.69 10.88
N GLU A 276 -4.74 8.14 11.70
CA GLU A 276 -3.29 8.00 11.44
C GLU A 276 -2.81 6.54 11.45
N ARG A 277 -3.66 5.63 11.92
CA ARG A 277 -3.40 4.19 11.96
C ARG A 277 -4.45 3.38 11.20
N CYS A 278 -5.23 4.05 10.37
CA CYS A 278 -6.24 3.41 9.52
C CYS A 278 -5.91 3.62 8.05
N MET A 279 -6.17 2.64 7.24
CA MET A 279 -6.01 2.68 5.79
C MET A 279 -7.06 1.82 5.11
N PHE A 280 -7.33 2.11 3.84
CA PHE A 280 -8.28 1.33 3.06
C PHE A 280 -7.58 0.23 2.27
N CYS A 281 -8.27 -0.90 2.12
CA CYS A 281 -7.87 -1.99 1.26
C CYS A 281 -9.07 -2.65 0.59
N THR A 282 -8.81 -3.36 -0.49
CA THR A 282 -9.86 -4.14 -1.17
C THR A 282 -9.81 -5.62 -0.83
N ASP A 283 -8.64 -6.16 -0.52
CA ASP A 283 -8.44 -7.60 -0.37
C ASP A 283 -8.89 -8.32 -1.65
N ASP A 284 -9.82 -9.28 -1.59
CA ASP A 284 -10.40 -9.94 -2.75
C ASP A 284 -11.39 -9.04 -3.49
N LYS A 285 -11.00 -8.55 -4.67
CA LYS A 285 -11.84 -7.68 -5.51
C LYS A 285 -12.05 -8.28 -6.88
N HIS A 286 -13.28 -8.70 -7.17
CA HIS A 286 -13.64 -9.34 -8.42
C HIS A 286 -13.82 -8.34 -9.58
N PRO A 287 -13.67 -8.78 -10.84
CA PRO A 287 -13.64 -7.87 -11.99
C PRO A 287 -14.96 -7.13 -12.24
N ASN A 288 -16.10 -7.75 -11.96
CA ASN A 288 -17.41 -7.09 -12.06
C ASN A 288 -17.53 -5.91 -11.10
N ASP A 289 -17.06 -6.07 -9.86
CA ASP A 289 -17.06 -4.97 -8.87
C ASP A 289 -16.10 -3.85 -9.25
N LEU A 290 -14.95 -4.18 -9.83
CA LEU A 290 -14.01 -3.18 -10.36
C LEU A 290 -14.64 -2.34 -11.48
N LEU A 291 -15.40 -2.96 -12.38
CA LEU A 291 -16.03 -2.27 -13.50
C LEU A 291 -17.28 -1.47 -13.09
N GLU A 292 -18.11 -2.03 -12.20
CA GLU A 292 -19.40 -1.45 -11.85
C GLU A 292 -19.32 -0.43 -10.71
N LYS A 293 -18.47 -0.69 -9.71
CA LYS A 293 -18.39 0.12 -8.48
C LYS A 293 -17.15 1.01 -8.47
N GLY A 294 -16.04 0.52 -8.99
CA GLY A 294 -14.72 1.14 -8.89
C GLY A 294 -13.81 0.46 -7.87
N HIS A 295 -12.76 1.15 -7.47
CA HIS A 295 -11.71 0.62 -6.61
C HIS A 295 -11.67 1.38 -5.27
N ILE A 296 -10.54 1.98 -4.90
CA ILE A 296 -10.40 2.76 -3.66
C ILE A 296 -11.31 4.00 -3.65
N ASP A 297 -11.58 4.61 -4.82
CA ASP A 297 -12.53 5.72 -4.95
C ASP A 297 -13.95 5.34 -4.47
N TYR A 298 -14.37 4.08 -4.71
CA TYR A 298 -15.63 3.57 -4.21
C TYR A 298 -15.63 3.48 -2.68
N ILE A 299 -14.53 3.03 -2.07
CA ILE A 299 -14.40 2.95 -0.61
C ILE A 299 -14.49 4.33 0.01
N VAL A 300 -13.78 5.32 -0.56
CA VAL A 300 -13.85 6.72 -0.12
C VAL A 300 -15.28 7.26 -0.21
N LYS A 301 -15.95 7.09 -1.36
CA LYS A 301 -17.34 7.54 -1.54
C LYS A 301 -18.29 6.87 -0.56
N LYS A 302 -18.16 5.56 -0.35
CA LYS A 302 -18.97 4.81 0.61
C LYS A 302 -18.71 5.27 2.04
N ALA A 303 -17.47 5.46 2.46
CA ALA A 303 -17.12 5.97 3.78
C ALA A 303 -17.75 7.34 4.05
N ILE A 304 -17.69 8.27 3.08
CA ILE A 304 -18.32 9.58 3.17
C ILE A 304 -19.85 9.45 3.29
N SER A 305 -20.46 8.56 2.51
CA SER A 305 -21.90 8.33 2.58
C SER A 305 -22.36 7.75 3.93
N LEU A 306 -21.46 7.08 4.64
CA LEU A 306 -21.66 6.54 6.00
C LEU A 306 -21.32 7.57 7.10
N GLY A 307 -20.95 8.80 6.73
CA GLY A 307 -20.73 9.91 7.65
C GLY A 307 -19.28 10.24 7.98
N ALA A 308 -18.31 9.62 7.33
CA ALA A 308 -16.91 10.01 7.49
C ALA A 308 -16.65 11.41 6.90
N ASP A 309 -15.77 12.18 7.55
CA ASP A 309 -15.30 13.44 6.98
C ASP A 309 -14.57 13.18 5.64
N PRO A 310 -14.84 13.95 4.57
CA PRO A 310 -14.29 13.69 3.26
C PRO A 310 -12.75 13.71 3.21
N ILE A 311 -12.10 14.64 3.93
CA ILE A 311 -10.64 14.75 3.94
C ILE A 311 -10.05 13.58 4.71
N THR A 312 -10.66 13.20 5.81
CA THR A 312 -10.27 12.04 6.63
C THR A 312 -10.38 10.73 5.82
N ALA A 313 -11.49 10.54 5.08
CA ALA A 313 -11.65 9.39 4.19
C ALA A 313 -10.59 9.35 3.06
N ILE A 314 -10.31 10.49 2.44
CA ILE A 314 -9.22 10.61 1.44
C ILE A 314 -7.87 10.25 2.08
N LYS A 315 -7.59 10.72 3.28
CA LYS A 315 -6.34 10.44 3.99
C LYS A 315 -6.16 8.93 4.23
N ALA A 316 -7.20 8.23 4.65
CA ALA A 316 -7.17 6.78 4.82
C ALA A 316 -6.93 6.01 3.50
N ALA A 317 -7.26 6.61 2.35
CA ALA A 317 -7.02 6.06 1.02
C ALA A 317 -5.59 6.26 0.49
N LEU A 318 -4.71 6.88 1.25
CA LEU A 318 -3.34 7.21 0.81
C LEU A 318 -2.27 6.31 1.42
N SER A 319 -2.62 5.44 2.35
CA SER A 319 -1.77 4.43 2.99
C SER A 319 -0.29 4.82 3.13
N LEU A 320 -0.01 5.94 3.80
CA LEU A 320 1.36 6.47 3.99
C LEU A 320 2.28 5.54 4.79
N ILE A 321 1.77 4.42 5.27
CA ILE A 321 2.38 3.61 6.31
C ILE A 321 3.19 2.46 5.76
N HIS A 322 2.73 1.82 4.68
CA HIS A 322 3.51 0.77 4.00
C HIS A 322 4.66 1.37 3.19
N ILE A 323 4.47 2.57 2.70
CA ILE A 323 5.47 3.35 1.96
C ILE A 323 6.25 4.21 2.95
N SER A 324 6.67 3.67 4.07
CA SER A 324 7.56 4.39 4.98
C SER A 324 9.00 4.35 4.48
N GLU A 325 9.20 4.86 3.28
CA GLU A 325 10.44 5.54 2.97
C GLU A 325 10.19 7.02 3.20
N PRO A 326 10.96 7.70 4.03
CA PRO A 326 10.84 9.13 4.17
C PRO A 326 11.09 9.74 2.81
N THR A 327 10.08 10.39 2.29
CA THR A 327 10.17 11.29 1.13
C THR A 327 10.68 10.65 -0.16
N ARG A 328 9.81 10.09 -0.92
CA ARG A 328 9.94 10.14 -2.37
C ARG A 328 8.90 11.07 -2.95
#